data_35da94bf2ba7b3d84f59ecb06e2ce4a7
#
_entry.id   35da94bf2ba7b3d84f59ecb06e2ce4a7
#
_cell.length_a   1.000
_cell.length_b   1.000
_cell.length_c   1.000
_cell.angle_alpha   90.00
_cell.angle_beta   90.00
_cell.angle_gamma   90.00
#
_symmetry.space_group_name_H-M   'P 1'
#
loop_
_entity.id
_entity.type
_entity.pdbx_description
1 polymer ?
#
loop_
_entity_poly.entity_id
_entity_poly.type
_entity_poly.pdbx_seq_one_letter_code
_entity_poly.pdbx_strand_id
1 'polypeptide(L)'
;MDFSLFYFANNDTEQQDCYRLLLEGARFADDHGFTAVWTPERHFHAFGGLYPNPAVTGAAVAAVTKRVAVRAGSVVAPLHHPIRIAEEWSVVDNLSNGRAGVAIASGWHAADFALRPENYETRKSALIDTIDTIRRLWRRESVELVDGAGESVSLTVFPPPVQPELPVWLTTGGSPATFELAGRHGLGVLTHLLGQEVGTLAQRIAKYRAAYQEHQGDGGRAHVALMLHTFVGTDREAVRETVREPFSRYLASSFDLIVKAAEAAGADGAAMTRELKNVSEEDRRFLVAQAFDRYFETSGMFGTVEECMAMLKQLADAGVDEVACLVDFGVATDQVVDGFQHLARLHDTWRAHTGR
;
A
#
# COMPACT_ATOMS: atom_id res chain seq x y z
N MET A 1 -3.68 -10.41 -14.51
CA MET A 1 -3.44 -9.79 -13.20
C MET A 1 -1.97 -9.90 -12.90
N ASP A 2 -1.37 -8.80 -12.51
CA ASP A 2 0.05 -8.69 -12.24
C ASP A 2 0.34 -8.98 -10.75
N PHE A 3 1.59 -9.32 -10.42
CA PHE A 3 2.02 -9.59 -9.05
C PHE A 3 3.07 -8.58 -8.62
N SER A 4 2.98 -8.11 -7.39
CA SER A 4 4.01 -7.30 -6.75
C SER A 4 4.19 -7.72 -5.30
N LEU A 5 5.29 -7.28 -4.68
CA LEU A 5 5.48 -7.43 -3.23
C LEU A 5 5.05 -6.16 -2.51
N PHE A 6 4.48 -6.32 -1.33
CA PHE A 6 4.09 -5.23 -0.45
C PHE A 6 4.64 -5.47 0.95
N TYR A 7 5.07 -4.40 1.61
CA TYR A 7 5.67 -4.44 2.94
C TYR A 7 4.89 -3.57 3.91
N PHE A 8 4.76 -4.02 5.14
CA PHE A 8 4.16 -3.28 6.25
C PHE A 8 4.56 -3.89 7.60
N ALA A 9 5.87 -4.11 7.78
CA ALA A 9 6.43 -4.85 8.91
C ALA A 9 6.07 -4.27 10.27
N ASN A 10 5.85 -5.17 11.23
CA ASN A 10 5.79 -4.82 12.64
C ASN A 10 7.20 -4.88 13.25
N ASN A 11 7.64 -3.78 13.87
CA ASN A 11 8.95 -3.68 14.53
C ASN A 11 8.82 -3.93 16.05
N ASP A 12 8.14 -5.00 16.43
CA ASP A 12 7.97 -5.38 17.85
C ASP A 12 9.20 -6.09 18.44
N THR A 13 10.14 -6.52 17.59
CA THR A 13 11.34 -7.24 18.01
C THR A 13 12.57 -6.49 17.53
N GLU A 14 13.55 -6.28 18.43
CA GLU A 14 14.89 -5.83 18.07
C GLU A 14 15.56 -6.92 17.22
N GLN A 15 15.39 -6.86 15.91
CA GLN A 15 16.06 -7.75 14.97
C GLN A 15 17.31 -7.07 14.41
N GLN A 16 18.43 -7.75 14.48
CA GLN A 16 19.57 -7.43 13.62
C GLN A 16 19.12 -7.68 12.16
N ASP A 17 19.49 -6.74 11.26
CA ASP A 17 19.20 -6.87 9.83
C ASP A 17 17.71 -6.77 9.46
N CYS A 18 17.00 -5.84 10.09
CA CYS A 18 15.56 -5.66 9.96
C CYS A 18 15.06 -5.35 8.52
N TYR A 19 15.95 -4.93 7.59
CA TYR A 19 15.63 -4.71 6.17
C TYR A 19 16.02 -5.87 5.26
N ARG A 20 16.53 -6.99 5.81
CA ARG A 20 16.93 -8.16 5.01
C ARG A 20 15.77 -8.68 4.16
N LEU A 21 14.58 -8.85 4.76
CA LEU A 21 13.41 -9.32 4.03
C LEU A 21 13.04 -8.39 2.86
N LEU A 22 13.11 -7.07 3.05
CA LEU A 22 12.86 -6.10 1.98
C LEU A 22 13.84 -6.29 0.82
N LEU A 23 15.15 -6.38 1.11
CA LEU A 23 16.17 -6.43 0.07
C LEU A 23 16.24 -7.79 -0.63
N GLU A 24 16.06 -8.90 0.10
CA GLU A 24 15.98 -10.24 -0.49
C GLU A 24 14.71 -10.39 -1.32
N GLY A 25 13.55 -9.94 -0.81
CA GLY A 25 12.30 -9.95 -1.54
C GLY A 25 12.32 -9.05 -2.79
N ALA A 26 12.99 -7.90 -2.72
CA ALA A 26 13.16 -7.04 -3.91
C ALA A 26 13.95 -7.74 -5.01
N ARG A 27 15.06 -8.43 -4.69
CA ARG A 27 15.81 -9.24 -5.65
C ARG A 27 14.98 -10.39 -6.20
N PHE A 28 14.29 -11.12 -5.30
CA PHE A 28 13.38 -12.19 -5.70
C PHE A 28 12.32 -11.69 -6.70
N ALA A 29 11.65 -10.59 -6.39
CA ALA A 29 10.63 -10.01 -7.27
C ALA A 29 11.22 -9.63 -8.64
N ASP A 30 12.41 -9.01 -8.64
CA ASP A 30 13.13 -8.65 -9.86
C ASP A 30 13.50 -9.86 -10.71
N ASP A 31 13.95 -10.96 -10.08
CA ASP A 31 14.38 -12.18 -10.77
C ASP A 31 13.22 -13.02 -11.32
N HIS A 32 12.05 -12.96 -10.67
CA HIS A 32 10.87 -13.75 -11.04
C HIS A 32 9.82 -12.99 -11.84
N GLY A 33 10.12 -11.78 -12.33
CA GLY A 33 9.24 -11.04 -13.23
C GLY A 33 8.00 -10.46 -12.56
N PHE A 34 8.08 -10.16 -11.27
CA PHE A 34 7.06 -9.37 -10.58
C PHE A 34 7.06 -7.94 -11.11
N THR A 35 5.91 -7.28 -10.97
CA THR A 35 5.73 -5.92 -11.53
C THR A 35 6.35 -4.86 -10.65
N ALA A 36 6.24 -4.96 -9.33
CA ALA A 36 6.67 -3.90 -8.42
C ALA A 36 7.04 -4.40 -7.02
N VAL A 37 7.71 -3.52 -6.27
CA VAL A 37 7.87 -3.58 -4.82
C VAL A 37 7.28 -2.31 -4.23
N TRP A 38 6.37 -2.45 -3.25
CA TRP A 38 5.68 -1.36 -2.57
C TRP A 38 6.16 -1.24 -1.13
N THR A 39 6.54 -0.04 -0.70
CA THR A 39 6.88 0.27 0.69
C THR A 39 6.00 1.37 1.24
N PRO A 40 5.48 1.25 2.48
CA PRO A 40 4.55 2.21 3.07
C PRO A 40 5.25 3.40 3.71
N GLU A 41 4.46 4.31 4.28
CA GLU A 41 4.89 5.33 5.22
C GLU A 41 4.13 5.20 6.54
N ARG A 42 4.87 5.13 7.64
CA ARG A 42 4.33 5.02 8.99
C ARG A 42 5.25 5.68 10.01
N HIS A 43 4.67 6.43 10.95
CA HIS A 43 5.42 7.16 11.98
C HIS A 43 5.01 6.76 13.39
N PHE A 44 5.93 6.89 14.35
CA PHE A 44 5.72 6.87 15.80
C PHE A 44 5.00 5.62 16.34
N HIS A 45 5.05 4.52 15.63
CA HIS A 45 4.44 3.25 16.06
C HIS A 45 5.25 2.06 15.59
N ALA A 46 5.35 1.01 16.42
CA ALA A 46 6.07 -0.22 16.04
C ALA A 46 5.44 -0.90 14.80
N PHE A 47 4.11 -0.88 14.71
CA PHE A 47 3.37 -1.38 13.54
C PHE A 47 3.64 -0.50 12.31
N GLY A 48 4.36 -1.04 11.36
CA GLY A 48 4.86 -0.33 10.17
C GLY A 48 6.10 0.52 10.41
N GLY A 49 6.67 0.50 11.62
CA GLY A 49 7.73 1.41 12.06
C GLY A 49 9.08 1.27 11.35
N LEU A 50 9.29 0.22 10.56
CA LEU A 50 10.46 0.09 9.69
C LEU A 50 10.42 1.03 8.47
N TYR A 51 9.28 1.63 8.17
CA TYR A 51 9.05 2.39 6.94
C TYR A 51 8.63 3.84 7.19
N PRO A 52 9.47 4.67 7.85
CA PRO A 52 9.13 6.08 8.09
C PRO A 52 9.23 6.95 6.83
N ASN A 53 9.93 6.50 5.78
CA ASN A 53 10.06 7.20 4.52
C ASN A 53 10.17 6.22 3.34
N PRO A 54 9.13 6.12 2.50
CA PRO A 54 9.10 5.20 1.37
C PRO A 54 10.07 5.58 0.24
N ALA A 55 10.51 6.82 0.13
CA ALA A 55 11.53 7.20 -0.85
C ALA A 55 12.92 6.68 -0.45
N VAL A 56 13.24 6.65 0.85
CA VAL A 56 14.50 6.09 1.36
C VAL A 56 14.55 4.58 1.13
N THR A 57 13.50 3.86 1.50
CA THR A 57 13.42 2.41 1.23
C THR A 57 13.31 2.12 -0.26
N GLY A 58 12.62 2.98 -1.02
CA GLY A 58 12.56 2.91 -2.48
C GLY A 58 13.93 3.06 -3.14
N ALA A 59 14.77 3.99 -2.66
CA ALA A 59 16.13 4.13 -3.15
C ALA A 59 16.97 2.86 -2.90
N ALA A 60 16.81 2.22 -1.73
CA ALA A 60 17.47 0.95 -1.43
C ALA A 60 17.00 -0.18 -2.36
N VAL A 61 15.69 -0.28 -2.63
CA VAL A 61 15.12 -1.24 -3.60
C VAL A 61 15.64 -0.96 -5.01
N ALA A 62 15.66 0.31 -5.44
CA ALA A 62 16.18 0.71 -6.75
C ALA A 62 17.64 0.27 -6.96
N ALA A 63 18.46 0.38 -5.92
CA ALA A 63 19.89 0.03 -5.97
C ALA A 63 20.16 -1.47 -6.14
N VAL A 64 19.22 -2.35 -5.76
CA VAL A 64 19.40 -3.81 -5.81
C VAL A 64 18.56 -4.50 -6.90
N THR A 65 17.79 -3.75 -7.68
CA THR A 65 16.87 -4.26 -8.72
C THR A 65 17.09 -3.57 -10.08
N LYS A 66 16.61 -4.20 -11.15
CA LYS A 66 16.79 -3.70 -12.52
C LYS A 66 15.48 -3.61 -13.32
N ARG A 67 14.44 -4.33 -12.94
CA ARG A 67 13.18 -4.50 -13.69
C ARG A 67 11.95 -4.05 -12.95
N VAL A 68 11.80 -4.47 -11.69
CA VAL A 68 10.61 -4.15 -10.89
C VAL A 68 10.44 -2.64 -10.69
N ALA A 69 9.20 -2.18 -10.77
CA ALA A 69 8.85 -0.83 -10.38
C ALA A 69 9.04 -0.65 -8.86
N VAL A 70 9.49 0.53 -8.47
CA VAL A 70 9.71 0.94 -7.08
C VAL A 70 8.59 1.88 -6.69
N ARG A 71 7.73 1.46 -5.75
CA ARG A 71 6.50 2.18 -5.48
C ARG A 71 6.29 2.48 -4.01
N ALA A 72 5.77 3.68 -3.72
CA ALA A 72 5.22 3.97 -2.39
C ALA A 72 3.82 3.37 -2.26
N GLY A 73 3.58 2.68 -1.19
CA GLY A 73 2.27 2.16 -0.86
C GLY A 73 1.88 2.42 0.60
N SER A 74 1.82 3.70 0.99
CA SER A 74 1.67 4.99 0.29
C SER A 74 2.67 6.05 0.76
N VAL A 75 2.70 7.20 0.07
CA VAL A 75 3.13 8.46 0.67
C VAL A 75 1.93 9.09 1.36
N VAL A 76 2.05 9.50 2.62
CA VAL A 76 1.04 10.28 3.33
C VAL A 76 1.25 11.76 3.01
N ALA A 77 0.77 12.20 1.84
CA ALA A 77 1.12 13.49 1.26
C ALA A 77 0.91 14.71 2.17
N PRO A 78 -0.13 14.78 3.03
CA PRO A 78 -0.30 15.93 3.93
C PRO A 78 0.79 16.10 5.01
N LEU A 79 1.62 15.08 5.24
CA LEU A 79 2.77 15.17 6.15
C LEU A 79 3.98 15.85 5.52
N HIS A 80 3.95 16.08 4.21
CA HIS A 80 5.06 16.59 3.43
C HIS A 80 4.71 17.86 2.65
N HIS A 81 5.75 18.56 2.20
CA HIS A 81 5.61 19.58 1.17
C HIS A 81 5.60 18.90 -0.23
N PRO A 82 4.71 19.29 -1.16
CA PRO A 82 4.64 18.64 -2.50
C PRO A 82 5.97 18.62 -3.25
N ILE A 83 6.79 19.68 -3.12
CA ILE A 83 8.13 19.73 -3.71
C ILE A 83 9.01 18.61 -3.16
N ARG A 84 9.00 18.36 -1.83
CA ARG A 84 9.82 17.30 -1.25
C ARG A 84 9.46 15.93 -1.80
N ILE A 85 8.16 15.67 -1.97
CA ILE A 85 7.71 14.42 -2.60
C ILE A 85 8.25 14.34 -4.04
N ALA A 86 8.11 15.41 -4.83
CA ALA A 86 8.59 15.43 -6.20
C ALA A 86 10.11 15.27 -6.31
N GLU A 87 10.91 15.95 -5.46
CA GLU A 87 12.36 15.82 -5.42
C GLU A 87 12.82 14.41 -5.03
N GLU A 88 12.31 13.89 -3.90
CA GLU A 88 12.69 12.57 -3.38
C GLU A 88 12.36 11.46 -4.39
N TRP A 89 11.17 11.49 -4.98
CA TRP A 89 10.77 10.48 -5.95
C TRP A 89 11.45 10.67 -7.31
N SER A 90 11.84 11.90 -7.70
CA SER A 90 12.71 12.12 -8.84
C SER A 90 14.10 11.50 -8.66
N VAL A 91 14.65 11.53 -7.44
CA VAL A 91 15.90 10.81 -7.13
C VAL A 91 15.70 9.30 -7.27
N VAL A 92 14.61 8.74 -6.71
CA VAL A 92 14.28 7.30 -6.85
C VAL A 92 14.09 6.93 -8.32
N ASP A 93 13.46 7.78 -9.11
CA ASP A 93 13.24 7.58 -10.54
C ASP A 93 14.57 7.51 -11.32
N ASN A 94 15.49 8.41 -11.03
CA ASN A 94 16.83 8.39 -11.62
C ASN A 94 17.63 7.16 -11.19
N LEU A 95 17.63 6.81 -9.89
CA LEU A 95 18.31 5.61 -9.37
C LEU A 95 17.76 4.32 -9.97
N SER A 96 16.46 4.27 -10.21
CA SER A 96 15.80 3.12 -10.79
C SER A 96 15.76 3.12 -12.32
N ASN A 97 16.24 4.17 -12.97
CA ASN A 97 16.16 4.36 -14.43
C ASN A 97 14.71 4.33 -14.96
N GLY A 98 13.85 5.15 -14.36
CA GLY A 98 12.48 5.35 -14.81
C GLY A 98 11.49 4.29 -14.33
N ARG A 99 11.61 3.81 -13.07
CA ARG A 99 10.72 2.78 -12.49
C ARG A 99 9.97 3.24 -11.24
N ALA A 100 9.99 4.52 -10.90
CA ALA A 100 9.31 5.06 -9.75
C ALA A 100 7.78 5.13 -9.94
N GLY A 101 7.02 5.05 -8.83
CA GLY A 101 5.59 5.28 -8.80
C GLY A 101 5.12 5.53 -7.37
N VAL A 102 4.00 6.22 -7.18
CA VAL A 102 3.54 6.59 -5.85
C VAL A 102 2.04 6.35 -5.67
N ALA A 103 1.67 5.67 -4.60
CA ALA A 103 0.31 5.77 -4.10
C ALA A 103 0.27 6.89 -3.06
N ILE A 104 -0.75 7.72 -3.13
CA ILE A 104 -0.94 8.88 -2.25
C ILE A 104 -2.10 8.60 -1.29
N ALA A 105 -1.85 8.83 0.00
CA ALA A 105 -2.84 8.72 1.07
C ALA A 105 -3.06 10.07 1.76
N SER A 106 -4.29 10.28 2.26
CA SER A 106 -4.61 11.47 3.08
C SER A 106 -4.14 11.37 4.52
N GLY A 107 -3.70 10.20 4.97
CA GLY A 107 -3.45 9.94 6.38
C GLY A 107 -4.74 9.76 7.20
N TRP A 108 -4.67 8.99 8.26
CA TRP A 108 -5.80 8.70 9.15
C TRP A 108 -5.42 8.74 10.64
N HIS A 109 -4.14 8.59 10.96
CA HIS A 109 -3.65 8.52 12.32
C HIS A 109 -3.17 9.89 12.80
N ALA A 110 -3.86 10.48 13.77
CA ALA A 110 -3.61 11.86 14.21
C ALA A 110 -2.19 12.09 14.73
N ALA A 111 -1.56 11.07 15.37
CA ALA A 111 -0.20 11.22 15.89
C ALA A 111 0.85 11.41 14.78
N ASP A 112 0.63 10.87 13.58
CA ASP A 112 1.55 11.08 12.46
C ASP A 112 1.61 12.55 12.06
N PHE A 113 0.51 13.29 12.27
CA PHE A 113 0.42 14.73 12.01
C PHE A 113 1.17 15.61 13.04
N ALA A 114 1.87 15.03 14.03
CA ALA A 114 2.88 15.77 14.78
C ALA A 114 3.97 16.38 13.86
N LEU A 115 4.17 15.80 12.65
CA LEU A 115 5.05 16.36 11.62
C LEU A 115 4.49 17.64 10.97
N ARG A 116 3.17 17.71 10.76
CA ARG A 116 2.46 18.82 10.08
C ARG A 116 1.04 18.98 10.65
N PRO A 117 0.91 19.44 11.92
CA PRO A 117 -0.40 19.51 12.59
C PRO A 117 -1.40 20.42 11.87
N GLU A 118 -0.93 21.47 11.20
CA GLU A 118 -1.74 22.40 10.43
C GLU A 118 -2.50 21.74 9.25
N ASN A 119 -2.02 20.62 8.76
CA ASN A 119 -2.62 19.94 7.61
C ASN A 119 -3.69 18.90 8.01
N TYR A 120 -3.87 18.60 9.31
CA TYR A 120 -4.76 17.51 9.74
C TYR A 120 -6.20 17.70 9.30
N GLU A 121 -6.76 18.87 9.48
CA GLU A 121 -8.17 19.17 9.14
C GLU A 121 -8.40 19.19 7.61
N THR A 122 -7.44 19.68 6.85
CA THR A 122 -7.54 19.84 5.40
C THR A 122 -7.00 18.64 4.61
N ARG A 123 -6.48 17.60 5.28
CA ARG A 123 -5.78 16.47 4.68
C ARG A 123 -6.50 15.77 3.53
N LYS A 124 -7.83 15.75 3.55
CA LYS A 124 -8.63 15.12 2.49
C LYS A 124 -8.95 16.08 1.35
N SER A 125 -9.30 17.32 1.68
CA SER A 125 -9.72 18.33 0.68
C SER A 125 -8.54 18.83 -0.16
N ALA A 126 -7.34 18.96 0.42
CA ALA A 126 -6.14 19.41 -0.28
C ALA A 126 -5.42 18.31 -1.10
N LEU A 127 -5.91 17.06 -1.05
CA LEU A 127 -5.16 15.93 -1.59
C LEU A 127 -4.98 15.98 -3.11
N ILE A 128 -6.02 16.35 -3.85
CA ILE A 128 -5.99 16.46 -5.31
C ILE A 128 -5.08 17.60 -5.75
N ASP A 129 -5.17 18.76 -5.14
CA ASP A 129 -4.30 19.90 -5.45
C ASP A 129 -2.83 19.56 -5.19
N THR A 130 -2.56 18.78 -4.14
CA THR A 130 -1.22 18.26 -3.85
C THR A 130 -0.73 17.32 -4.96
N ILE A 131 -1.57 16.38 -5.42
CA ILE A 131 -1.23 15.46 -6.51
C ILE A 131 -0.97 16.24 -7.81
N ASP A 132 -1.82 17.20 -8.15
CA ASP A 132 -1.66 18.02 -9.35
C ASP A 132 -0.38 18.86 -9.30
N THR A 133 -0.02 19.38 -8.12
CA THR A 133 1.25 20.09 -7.92
C THR A 133 2.44 19.16 -8.15
N ILE A 134 2.41 17.94 -7.59
CA ILE A 134 3.47 16.94 -7.79
C ILE A 134 3.61 16.59 -9.28
N ARG A 135 2.49 16.33 -9.97
CA ARG A 135 2.49 16.02 -11.41
C ARG A 135 3.05 17.14 -12.27
N ARG A 136 2.70 18.40 -11.97
CA ARG A 136 3.25 19.57 -12.65
C ARG A 136 4.76 19.68 -12.47
N LEU A 137 5.24 19.57 -11.23
CA LEU A 137 6.67 19.57 -10.93
C LEU A 137 7.41 18.42 -11.63
N TRP A 138 6.80 17.25 -11.71
CA TRP A 138 7.35 16.09 -12.43
C TRP A 138 7.53 16.37 -13.92
N ARG A 139 6.54 17.00 -14.56
CA ARG A 139 6.63 17.45 -15.96
C ARG A 139 7.54 18.66 -16.17
N ARG A 140 8.26 19.07 -15.12
CA ARG A 140 9.16 20.22 -15.12
C ARG A 140 8.46 21.56 -15.33
N GLU A 141 7.17 21.63 -15.08
CA GLU A 141 6.47 22.90 -14.96
C GLU A 141 6.92 23.61 -13.67
N SER A 142 7.07 24.94 -13.75
CA SER A 142 7.34 25.72 -12.55
C SER A 142 6.08 25.92 -11.72
N VAL A 143 6.27 26.04 -10.42
CA VAL A 143 5.22 26.44 -9.47
C VAL A 143 5.66 27.71 -8.72
N GLU A 144 4.72 28.62 -8.51
CA GLU A 144 4.94 29.84 -7.77
C GLU A 144 4.80 29.58 -6.27
N LEU A 145 5.80 29.96 -5.50
CA LEU A 145 5.83 29.83 -4.05
C LEU A 145 6.42 31.10 -3.42
N VAL A 146 6.22 31.26 -2.12
CA VAL A 146 6.85 32.33 -1.35
C VAL A 146 8.13 31.79 -0.72
N ASP A 147 9.23 32.49 -0.95
CA ASP A 147 10.54 32.11 -0.40
C ASP A 147 10.72 32.60 1.07
N GLY A 148 11.91 32.35 1.64
CA GLY A 148 12.23 32.74 3.01
C GLY A 148 12.34 34.25 3.24
N ALA A 149 12.40 35.08 2.19
CA ALA A 149 12.39 36.52 2.25
C ALA A 149 10.97 37.11 2.11
N GLY A 150 9.97 36.27 1.82
CA GLY A 150 8.59 36.68 1.57
C GLY A 150 8.30 37.05 0.12
N GLU A 151 9.23 36.80 -0.79
CA GLU A 151 9.09 37.09 -2.22
C GLU A 151 8.52 35.91 -3.00
N SER A 152 7.71 36.20 -4.04
CA SER A 152 7.21 35.17 -4.96
C SER A 152 8.34 34.68 -5.86
N VAL A 153 8.56 33.38 -5.88
CA VAL A 153 9.60 32.73 -6.70
C VAL A 153 9.00 31.59 -7.52
N SER A 154 9.46 31.46 -8.75
CA SER A 154 9.07 30.38 -9.65
C SER A 154 10.09 29.25 -9.55
N LEU A 155 9.66 28.07 -9.06
CA LEU A 155 10.54 26.95 -8.75
C LEU A 155 10.20 25.72 -9.60
N THR A 156 11.24 24.95 -9.97
CA THR A 156 11.14 23.62 -10.55
C THR A 156 12.03 22.64 -9.76
N VAL A 157 11.80 21.34 -9.90
CA VAL A 157 12.56 20.33 -9.15
C VAL A 157 13.78 19.80 -9.88
N PHE A 158 14.78 19.38 -9.12
CA PHE A 158 15.99 18.70 -9.58
C PHE A 158 16.28 17.48 -8.68
N PRO A 159 16.88 16.37 -9.26
CA PRO A 159 17.14 16.17 -10.67
C PRO A 159 15.86 16.08 -11.51
N PRO A 160 15.90 16.31 -12.84
CA PRO A 160 14.73 16.01 -13.66
C PRO A 160 14.46 14.50 -13.64
N PRO A 161 13.19 14.07 -13.55
CA PRO A 161 12.86 12.65 -13.60
C PRO A 161 13.15 12.05 -14.99
N VAL A 162 13.35 10.74 -15.03
CA VAL A 162 13.55 9.97 -16.28
C VAL A 162 12.20 9.75 -16.98
N GLN A 163 11.17 9.42 -16.20
CA GLN A 163 9.81 9.21 -16.71
C GLN A 163 9.15 10.55 -17.06
N PRO A 164 8.43 10.65 -18.20
CA PRO A 164 7.70 11.87 -18.56
C PRO A 164 6.51 12.14 -17.62
N GLU A 165 5.90 11.10 -17.07
CA GLU A 165 4.78 11.17 -16.14
C GLU A 165 5.05 10.26 -14.94
N LEU A 166 4.69 10.72 -13.75
CA LEU A 166 4.73 9.90 -12.54
C LEU A 166 3.47 9.03 -12.47
N PRO A 167 3.57 7.69 -12.45
CA PRO A 167 2.44 6.83 -12.13
C PRO A 167 1.94 7.10 -10.70
N VAL A 168 0.66 7.46 -10.58
CA VAL A 168 0.05 7.81 -9.29
C VAL A 168 -1.20 6.97 -9.03
N TRP A 169 -1.30 6.42 -7.82
CA TRP A 169 -2.49 5.76 -7.29
C TRP A 169 -3.07 6.57 -6.13
N LEU A 170 -4.37 6.51 -5.94
CA LEU A 170 -5.04 7.02 -4.74
C LEU A 170 -5.31 5.86 -3.80
N THR A 171 -4.84 5.98 -2.55
CA THR A 171 -5.02 4.94 -1.54
C THR A 171 -6.36 5.07 -0.86
N THR A 172 -7.07 3.96 -0.71
CA THR A 172 -8.38 3.92 -0.04
C THR A 172 -8.59 2.61 0.73
N GLY A 173 -9.14 2.73 1.94
CA GLY A 173 -9.62 1.59 2.74
C GLY A 173 -11.00 1.10 2.31
N GLY A 174 -11.54 1.59 1.17
CA GLY A 174 -12.83 1.14 0.65
C GLY A 174 -13.93 2.22 0.57
N SER A 175 -13.61 3.52 0.70
CA SER A 175 -14.57 4.61 0.50
C SER A 175 -15.02 4.68 -0.97
N PRO A 176 -16.32 4.51 -1.29
CA PRO A 176 -16.82 4.63 -2.68
C PRO A 176 -16.47 5.97 -3.31
N ALA A 177 -16.58 7.08 -2.55
CA ALA A 177 -16.25 8.42 -3.03
C ALA A 177 -14.78 8.54 -3.44
N THR A 178 -13.87 7.86 -2.73
CA THR A 178 -12.43 7.87 -3.08
C THR A 178 -12.16 7.06 -4.35
N PHE A 179 -12.88 5.96 -4.59
CA PHE A 179 -12.81 5.22 -5.86
C PHE A 179 -13.25 6.09 -7.04
N GLU A 180 -14.39 6.77 -6.92
CA GLU A 180 -14.89 7.69 -7.96
C GLU A 180 -13.93 8.87 -8.19
N LEU A 181 -13.38 9.45 -7.11
CA LEU A 181 -12.39 10.53 -7.18
C LEU A 181 -11.14 10.10 -7.96
N ALA A 182 -10.62 8.91 -7.68
CA ALA A 182 -9.48 8.36 -8.43
C ALA A 182 -9.79 8.27 -9.94
N GLY A 183 -10.97 7.77 -10.29
CA GLY A 183 -11.40 7.67 -11.69
C GLY A 183 -11.47 9.02 -12.37
N ARG A 184 -12.11 10.02 -11.74
CA ARG A 184 -12.24 11.38 -12.28
C ARG A 184 -10.88 12.04 -12.58
N HIS A 185 -9.88 11.78 -11.76
CA HIS A 185 -8.55 12.40 -11.88
C HIS A 185 -7.52 11.54 -12.62
N GLY A 186 -7.95 10.43 -13.26
CA GLY A 186 -7.06 9.55 -14.02
C GLY A 186 -5.97 8.89 -13.15
N LEU A 187 -6.30 8.61 -11.88
CA LEU A 187 -5.41 7.95 -10.93
C LEU A 187 -5.70 6.45 -10.89
N GLY A 188 -4.66 5.63 -10.61
CA GLY A 188 -4.87 4.26 -10.16
C GLY A 188 -5.52 4.21 -8.77
N VAL A 189 -5.90 3.02 -8.32
CA VAL A 189 -6.39 2.76 -6.96
C VAL A 189 -5.47 1.76 -6.30
N LEU A 190 -4.99 2.08 -5.07
CA LEU A 190 -4.40 1.12 -4.15
C LEU A 190 -5.38 0.87 -3.00
N THR A 191 -5.76 -0.39 -2.78
CA THR A 191 -6.72 -0.77 -1.74
C THR A 191 -6.36 -2.10 -1.08
N HIS A 192 -7.19 -2.58 -0.15
CA HIS A 192 -6.99 -3.83 0.60
C HIS A 192 -8.34 -4.49 0.93
N LEU A 193 -8.33 -5.76 1.39
CA LEU A 193 -9.53 -6.46 1.85
C LEU A 193 -9.79 -6.36 3.35
N LEU A 194 -9.02 -5.58 4.10
CA LEU A 194 -9.33 -5.33 5.51
C LEU A 194 -10.65 -4.56 5.63
N GLY A 195 -11.67 -5.20 6.19
CA GLY A 195 -12.98 -4.58 6.38
C GLY A 195 -13.88 -4.52 5.15
N GLN A 196 -13.54 -5.19 4.05
CA GLN A 196 -14.43 -5.35 2.89
C GLN A 196 -14.34 -6.76 2.29
N GLU A 197 -15.43 -7.17 1.65
CA GLU A 197 -15.53 -8.44 0.93
C GLU A 197 -15.25 -8.24 -0.57
N VAL A 198 -14.86 -9.31 -1.27
CA VAL A 198 -14.56 -9.28 -2.71
C VAL A 198 -15.75 -8.75 -3.54
N GLY A 199 -16.98 -9.14 -3.19
CA GLY A 199 -18.19 -8.63 -3.88
C GLY A 199 -18.39 -7.13 -3.73
N THR A 200 -18.12 -6.58 -2.53
CA THR A 200 -18.16 -5.14 -2.29
C THR A 200 -17.04 -4.42 -3.03
N LEU A 201 -15.84 -4.99 -3.07
CA LEU A 201 -14.71 -4.46 -3.84
C LEU A 201 -15.05 -4.40 -5.33
N ALA A 202 -15.65 -5.45 -5.91
CA ALA A 202 -16.05 -5.48 -7.31
C ALA A 202 -17.00 -4.32 -7.67
N GLN A 203 -18.00 -4.03 -6.82
CA GLN A 203 -18.91 -2.89 -7.01
C GLN A 203 -18.17 -1.55 -7.00
N ARG A 204 -17.20 -1.38 -6.11
CA ARG A 204 -16.37 -0.17 -6.02
C ARG A 204 -15.46 0.00 -7.23
N ILE A 205 -14.86 -1.09 -7.70
CA ILE A 205 -14.03 -1.10 -8.92
C ILE A 205 -14.88 -0.73 -10.14
N ALA A 206 -16.11 -1.24 -10.24
CA ALA A 206 -17.02 -0.87 -11.34
C ALA A 206 -17.30 0.64 -11.36
N LYS A 207 -17.57 1.25 -10.21
CA LYS A 207 -17.76 2.71 -10.10
C LYS A 207 -16.49 3.49 -10.45
N TYR A 208 -15.34 3.05 -9.99
CA TYR A 208 -14.05 3.64 -10.34
C TYR A 208 -13.83 3.63 -11.86
N ARG A 209 -14.03 2.47 -12.50
CA ARG A 209 -13.85 2.32 -13.95
C ARG A 209 -14.83 3.15 -14.75
N ALA A 210 -16.10 3.25 -14.30
CA ALA A 210 -17.09 4.11 -14.93
C ALA A 210 -16.69 5.59 -14.87
N ALA A 211 -16.28 6.08 -13.69
CA ALA A 211 -15.81 7.45 -13.53
C ALA A 211 -14.50 7.71 -14.34
N TYR A 212 -13.60 6.73 -14.39
CA TYR A 212 -12.39 6.81 -15.20
C TYR A 212 -12.72 6.95 -16.68
N GLN A 213 -13.58 6.09 -17.22
CA GLN A 213 -13.99 6.13 -18.62
C GLN A 213 -14.71 7.44 -18.98
N GLU A 214 -15.57 7.94 -18.10
CA GLU A 214 -16.31 9.19 -18.30
C GLU A 214 -15.37 10.42 -18.43
N HIS A 215 -14.29 10.46 -17.63
CA HIS A 215 -13.45 11.66 -17.54
C HIS A 215 -12.13 11.55 -18.30
N GLN A 216 -11.61 10.35 -18.51
CA GLN A 216 -10.34 10.11 -19.19
C GLN A 216 -10.50 9.51 -20.60
N GLY A 217 -11.69 8.97 -20.91
CA GLY A 217 -11.93 8.27 -22.17
C GLY A 217 -10.98 7.09 -22.36
N ASP A 218 -10.57 6.86 -23.60
CA ASP A 218 -9.63 5.78 -23.95
C ASP A 218 -8.14 6.17 -23.80
N GLY A 219 -7.87 7.37 -23.27
CA GLY A 219 -6.51 7.96 -23.21
C GLY A 219 -5.60 7.37 -22.10
N GLY A 220 -6.08 6.42 -21.30
CA GLY A 220 -5.32 5.83 -20.22
C GLY A 220 -5.84 4.48 -19.78
N ARG A 221 -5.16 3.86 -18.84
CA ARG A 221 -5.55 2.56 -18.28
C ARG A 221 -5.92 2.70 -16.80
N ALA A 222 -7.19 2.50 -16.50
CA ALA A 222 -7.65 2.31 -15.12
C ALA A 222 -6.92 1.12 -14.49
N HIS A 223 -6.30 1.31 -13.32
CA HIS A 223 -5.48 0.28 -12.69
C HIS A 223 -5.80 0.15 -11.20
N VAL A 224 -6.11 -1.05 -10.76
CA VAL A 224 -6.42 -1.38 -9.36
C VAL A 224 -5.37 -2.34 -8.81
N ALA A 225 -4.56 -1.86 -7.87
CA ALA A 225 -3.66 -2.67 -7.07
C ALA A 225 -4.32 -3.03 -5.74
N LEU A 226 -4.36 -4.31 -5.42
CA LEU A 226 -4.93 -4.83 -4.18
C LEU A 226 -3.83 -5.38 -3.28
N MET A 227 -3.57 -4.73 -2.15
CA MET A 227 -2.72 -5.28 -1.09
C MET A 227 -3.43 -6.45 -0.42
N LEU A 228 -2.75 -7.58 -0.34
CA LEU A 228 -3.29 -8.83 0.19
C LEU A 228 -2.25 -9.59 1.00
N HIS A 229 -2.54 -9.90 2.27
CA HIS A 229 -1.65 -10.74 3.09
C HIS A 229 -1.45 -12.10 2.41
N THR A 230 -0.19 -12.49 2.26
CA THR A 230 0.17 -13.62 1.39
C THR A 230 1.21 -14.52 2.06
N PHE A 231 0.90 -15.81 2.13
CA PHE A 231 1.85 -16.85 2.47
C PHE A 231 1.45 -18.16 1.78
N VAL A 232 2.27 -18.62 0.83
CA VAL A 232 2.00 -19.79 0.02
C VAL A 232 2.91 -20.94 0.45
N GLY A 233 2.35 -22.13 0.60
CA GLY A 233 3.09 -23.33 0.99
C GLY A 233 2.62 -24.56 0.23
N THR A 234 3.04 -25.74 0.70
CA THR A 234 2.68 -27.03 0.10
C THR A 234 1.51 -27.72 0.78
N ASP A 235 1.23 -27.33 2.02
CA ASP A 235 0.18 -27.91 2.85
C ASP A 235 -0.60 -26.81 3.58
N ARG A 236 -1.92 -26.86 3.48
CA ARG A 236 -2.82 -25.82 4.03
C ARG A 236 -2.70 -25.69 5.54
N GLU A 237 -2.67 -26.81 6.27
CA GLU A 237 -2.65 -26.78 7.72
C GLU A 237 -1.29 -26.29 8.23
N ALA A 238 -0.19 -26.68 7.58
CA ALA A 238 1.13 -26.16 7.88
C ALA A 238 1.20 -24.62 7.65
N VAL A 239 0.61 -24.12 6.56
CA VAL A 239 0.49 -22.67 6.29
C VAL A 239 -0.33 -22.02 7.39
N ARG A 240 -1.50 -22.61 7.76
CA ARG A 240 -2.39 -22.07 8.78
C ARG A 240 -1.67 -21.93 10.13
N GLU A 241 -0.93 -22.96 10.56
CA GLU A 241 -0.15 -22.93 11.79
C GLU A 241 0.96 -21.86 11.74
N THR A 242 1.67 -21.76 10.62
CA THR A 242 2.75 -20.77 10.43
C THR A 242 2.24 -19.33 10.54
N VAL A 243 1.11 -19.01 9.92
CA VAL A 243 0.59 -17.63 9.86
C VAL A 243 -0.33 -17.27 11.04
N ARG A 244 -0.85 -18.24 11.80
CA ARG A 244 -1.86 -18.02 12.84
C ARG A 244 -1.44 -16.96 13.86
N GLU A 245 -0.36 -17.18 14.54
CA GLU A 245 0.09 -16.27 15.61
C GLU A 245 0.60 -14.93 15.05
N PRO A 246 1.49 -14.88 14.04
CA PRO A 246 1.94 -13.63 13.46
C PRO A 246 0.80 -12.76 12.95
N PHE A 247 -0.14 -13.34 12.20
CA PHE A 247 -1.25 -12.59 11.64
C PHE A 247 -2.28 -12.19 12.70
N SER A 248 -2.50 -12.99 13.74
CA SER A 248 -3.33 -12.60 14.87
C SER A 248 -2.75 -11.40 15.63
N ARG A 249 -1.43 -11.35 15.82
CA ARG A 249 -0.74 -10.16 16.38
C ARG A 249 -0.87 -8.95 15.47
N TYR A 250 -0.72 -9.12 14.16
CA TYR A 250 -0.95 -8.07 13.17
C TYR A 250 -2.38 -7.50 13.28
N LEU A 251 -3.40 -8.36 13.35
CA LEU A 251 -4.79 -7.96 13.50
C LEU A 251 -5.04 -7.23 14.83
N ALA A 252 -4.46 -7.71 15.93
CA ALA A 252 -4.56 -7.06 17.24
C ALA A 252 -3.93 -5.67 17.24
N SER A 253 -2.74 -5.51 16.65
CA SER A 253 -2.07 -4.21 16.51
C SER A 253 -2.87 -3.25 15.62
N SER A 254 -3.48 -3.75 14.55
CA SER A 254 -4.38 -2.96 13.70
C SER A 254 -5.62 -2.51 14.45
N PHE A 255 -6.20 -3.37 15.31
CA PHE A 255 -7.34 -3.03 16.16
C PHE A 255 -7.02 -1.89 17.14
N ASP A 256 -5.87 -1.96 17.82
CA ASP A 256 -5.40 -0.90 18.73
C ASP A 256 -5.26 0.45 18.04
N LEU A 257 -4.76 0.45 16.81
CA LEU A 257 -4.64 1.66 16.01
C LEU A 257 -6.01 2.24 15.63
N ILE A 258 -6.99 1.38 15.30
CA ILE A 258 -8.37 1.80 15.00
C ILE A 258 -9.01 2.43 16.25
N VAL A 259 -8.82 1.83 17.43
CA VAL A 259 -9.29 2.42 18.69
C VAL A 259 -8.70 3.80 18.94
N LYS A 260 -7.38 3.94 18.82
CA LYS A 260 -6.69 5.23 18.99
C LYS A 260 -7.16 6.28 17.98
N ALA A 261 -7.41 5.87 16.72
CA ALA A 261 -7.92 6.78 15.70
C ALA A 261 -9.36 7.25 16.02
N ALA A 262 -10.21 6.35 16.52
CA ALA A 262 -11.57 6.70 16.95
C ALA A 262 -11.53 7.66 18.17
N GLU A 263 -10.62 7.45 19.12
CA GLU A 263 -10.40 8.38 20.24
C GLU A 263 -10.02 9.79 19.77
N ALA A 264 -9.10 9.87 18.81
CA ALA A 264 -8.64 11.13 18.24
C ALA A 264 -9.72 11.86 17.44
N ALA A 265 -10.73 11.15 16.91
CA ALA A 265 -11.87 11.74 16.20
C ALA A 265 -12.89 12.44 17.12
N GLY A 266 -12.69 12.42 18.43
CA GLY A 266 -13.52 13.16 19.39
C GLY A 266 -15.00 12.71 19.38
N ALA A 267 -15.91 13.69 19.23
CA ALA A 267 -17.36 13.42 19.30
C ALA A 267 -17.83 12.44 18.19
N ASP A 268 -17.27 12.51 17.01
CA ASP A 268 -17.63 11.64 15.88
C ASP A 268 -17.18 10.19 16.11
N GLY A 269 -16.11 9.98 16.87
CA GLY A 269 -15.60 8.66 17.24
C GLY A 269 -16.11 8.13 18.59
N ALA A 270 -16.82 8.94 19.39
CA ALA A 270 -17.13 8.64 20.80
C ALA A 270 -17.96 7.35 21.00
N ALA A 271 -18.90 7.07 20.12
CA ALA A 271 -19.71 5.85 20.21
C ALA A 271 -18.84 4.62 19.93
N MET A 272 -18.08 4.63 18.84
CA MET A 272 -17.17 3.56 18.46
C MET A 272 -16.07 3.34 19.50
N THR A 273 -15.49 4.41 20.04
CA THR A 273 -14.50 4.34 21.12
C THR A 273 -15.08 3.67 22.37
N ARG A 274 -16.33 4.00 22.75
CA ARG A 274 -16.98 3.42 23.92
C ARG A 274 -17.25 1.91 23.74
N GLU A 275 -17.72 1.51 22.57
CA GLU A 275 -17.94 0.10 22.26
C GLU A 275 -16.62 -0.68 22.28
N LEU A 276 -15.59 -0.17 21.62
CA LEU A 276 -14.30 -0.84 21.52
C LEU A 276 -13.53 -0.91 22.86
N LYS A 277 -13.64 0.10 23.71
CA LYS A 277 -13.00 0.11 25.05
C LYS A 277 -13.65 -0.82 26.06
N ASN A 278 -14.93 -1.14 25.89
CA ASN A 278 -15.67 -2.03 26.79
C ASN A 278 -15.49 -3.51 26.44
N VAL A 279 -14.74 -3.84 25.39
CA VAL A 279 -14.42 -5.22 25.00
C VAL A 279 -13.44 -5.80 26.02
N SER A 280 -13.82 -6.92 26.67
CA SER A 280 -12.92 -7.64 27.58
C SER A 280 -11.71 -8.22 26.83
N GLU A 281 -10.62 -8.51 27.53
CA GLU A 281 -9.45 -9.19 26.92
C GLU A 281 -9.82 -10.56 26.35
N GLU A 282 -10.78 -11.25 26.93
CA GLU A 282 -11.29 -12.52 26.44
C GLU A 282 -12.08 -12.35 25.15
N ASP A 283 -13.02 -11.39 25.13
CA ASP A 283 -13.80 -11.06 23.92
C ASP A 283 -12.88 -10.56 22.79
N ARG A 284 -11.87 -9.77 23.14
CA ARG A 284 -10.88 -9.30 22.18
C ARG A 284 -10.10 -10.45 21.52
N ARG A 285 -9.61 -11.42 22.31
CA ARG A 285 -8.96 -12.62 21.79
C ARG A 285 -9.89 -13.42 20.91
N PHE A 286 -11.15 -13.56 21.32
CA PHE A 286 -12.17 -14.25 20.54
C PHE A 286 -12.41 -13.54 19.20
N LEU A 287 -12.57 -12.21 19.20
CA LEU A 287 -12.76 -11.42 17.97
C LEU A 287 -11.55 -11.51 17.01
N VAL A 288 -10.33 -11.49 17.57
CA VAL A 288 -9.10 -11.64 16.77
C VAL A 288 -9.04 -13.05 16.17
N ALA A 289 -9.38 -14.09 16.92
CA ALA A 289 -9.42 -15.47 16.42
C ALA A 289 -10.46 -15.65 15.30
N GLN A 290 -11.67 -15.11 15.48
CA GLN A 290 -12.69 -15.12 14.42
C GLN A 290 -12.26 -14.32 13.19
N ALA A 291 -11.62 -13.16 13.39
CA ALA A 291 -11.08 -12.37 12.30
C ALA A 291 -10.00 -13.15 11.55
N PHE A 292 -9.08 -13.83 12.25
CA PHE A 292 -8.07 -14.68 11.65
C PHE A 292 -8.73 -15.75 10.76
N ASP A 293 -9.69 -16.52 11.29
CA ASP A 293 -10.35 -17.59 10.57
C ASP A 293 -11.03 -17.06 9.29
N ARG A 294 -11.75 -15.94 9.39
CA ARG A 294 -12.38 -15.30 8.25
C ARG A 294 -11.35 -14.86 7.20
N TYR A 295 -10.27 -14.19 7.62
CA TYR A 295 -9.24 -13.73 6.69
C TYR A 295 -8.51 -14.88 6.02
N PHE A 296 -8.19 -15.92 6.77
CA PHE A 296 -7.56 -17.12 6.23
C PHE A 296 -8.42 -17.78 5.15
N GLU A 297 -9.74 -17.82 5.35
CA GLU A 297 -10.68 -18.48 4.43
C GLU A 297 -11.07 -17.61 3.22
N THR A 298 -11.19 -16.27 3.39
CA THR A 298 -11.92 -15.44 2.42
C THR A 298 -11.20 -14.17 1.96
N SER A 299 -10.16 -13.73 2.65
CA SER A 299 -9.61 -12.39 2.43
C SER A 299 -8.08 -12.32 2.44
N GLY A 300 -7.41 -13.45 2.56
CA GLY A 300 -5.96 -13.61 2.46
C GLY A 300 -5.59 -14.53 1.31
N MET A 301 -4.36 -14.45 0.86
CA MET A 301 -3.79 -15.42 -0.10
C MET A 301 -2.90 -16.40 0.67
N PHE A 302 -3.58 -17.29 1.43
CA PHE A 302 -2.99 -18.27 2.31
C PHE A 302 -3.34 -19.68 1.85
N GLY A 303 -2.37 -20.60 1.86
CA GLY A 303 -2.59 -22.00 1.53
C GLY A 303 -1.67 -22.53 0.43
N THR A 304 -2.15 -23.53 -0.28
CA THR A 304 -1.44 -24.13 -1.42
C THR A 304 -1.56 -23.28 -2.67
N VAL A 305 -0.76 -23.60 -3.70
CA VAL A 305 -0.85 -22.93 -5.01
C VAL A 305 -2.27 -23.06 -5.60
N GLU A 306 -2.90 -24.22 -5.46
CA GLU A 306 -4.25 -24.50 -5.99
C GLU A 306 -5.32 -23.62 -5.32
N GLU A 307 -5.24 -23.46 -4.00
CA GLU A 307 -6.17 -22.61 -3.23
C GLU A 307 -5.96 -21.14 -3.55
N CYS A 308 -4.71 -20.69 -3.62
CA CYS A 308 -4.37 -19.33 -4.01
C CYS A 308 -4.81 -19.01 -5.45
N MET A 309 -4.76 -19.98 -6.38
CA MET A 309 -5.31 -19.82 -7.73
C MET A 309 -6.82 -19.58 -7.74
N ALA A 310 -7.57 -20.19 -6.82
CA ALA A 310 -9.01 -19.92 -6.69
C ALA A 310 -9.28 -18.47 -6.24
N MET A 311 -8.51 -17.96 -5.27
CA MET A 311 -8.58 -16.54 -4.84
C MET A 311 -8.22 -15.61 -6.00
N LEU A 312 -7.15 -15.87 -6.74
CA LEU A 312 -6.73 -15.04 -7.88
C LEU A 312 -7.82 -14.94 -8.96
N LYS A 313 -8.55 -16.03 -9.23
CA LYS A 313 -9.68 -16.00 -10.17
C LYS A 313 -10.80 -15.09 -9.67
N GLN A 314 -11.18 -15.19 -8.39
CA GLN A 314 -12.20 -14.31 -7.80
C GLN A 314 -11.80 -12.83 -7.87
N LEU A 315 -10.52 -12.51 -7.62
CA LEU A 315 -10.00 -11.16 -7.69
C LEU A 315 -9.94 -10.63 -9.13
N ALA A 316 -9.57 -11.46 -10.09
CA ALA A 316 -9.60 -11.12 -11.51
C ALA A 316 -11.02 -10.83 -11.98
N ASP A 317 -12.00 -11.68 -11.60
CA ASP A 317 -13.43 -11.48 -11.89
C ASP A 317 -13.98 -10.21 -11.24
N ALA A 318 -13.47 -9.85 -10.05
CA ALA A 318 -13.80 -8.58 -9.38
C ALA A 318 -13.17 -7.35 -10.06
N GLY A 319 -12.25 -7.54 -11.01
CA GLY A 319 -11.62 -6.47 -11.76
C GLY A 319 -10.30 -5.95 -11.17
N VAL A 320 -9.64 -6.70 -10.30
CA VAL A 320 -8.30 -6.39 -9.80
C VAL A 320 -7.26 -6.59 -10.90
N ASP A 321 -6.40 -5.60 -11.11
CA ASP A 321 -5.34 -5.65 -12.13
C ASP A 321 -4.01 -6.17 -11.56
N GLU A 322 -3.72 -5.90 -10.29
CA GLU A 322 -2.48 -6.26 -9.61
C GLU A 322 -2.75 -6.74 -8.18
N VAL A 323 -2.18 -7.87 -7.79
CA VAL A 323 -2.11 -8.30 -6.39
C VAL A 323 -0.76 -7.92 -5.81
N ALA A 324 -0.79 -7.03 -4.83
CA ALA A 324 0.37 -6.61 -4.05
C ALA A 324 0.48 -7.50 -2.80
N CYS A 325 1.32 -8.52 -2.89
CA CYS A 325 1.50 -9.56 -1.89
C CYS A 325 2.18 -8.99 -0.65
N LEU A 326 1.43 -8.76 0.45
CA LEU A 326 1.99 -8.36 1.74
C LEU A 326 2.60 -9.59 2.41
N VAL A 327 3.92 -9.61 2.55
CA VAL A 327 4.70 -10.77 3.00
C VAL A 327 5.33 -10.60 4.39
N ASP A 328 5.36 -9.39 4.94
CA ASP A 328 6.06 -9.06 6.19
C ASP A 328 5.11 -8.74 7.37
N PHE A 329 4.08 -9.55 7.56
CA PHE A 329 3.10 -9.41 8.65
C PHE A 329 3.47 -10.15 9.95
N GLY A 330 4.76 -10.45 10.17
CA GLY A 330 5.29 -11.02 11.41
C GLY A 330 5.70 -12.49 11.35
N VAL A 331 5.60 -13.15 10.19
CA VAL A 331 6.23 -14.46 9.96
C VAL A 331 7.75 -14.27 9.93
N ALA A 332 8.50 -15.22 10.49
CA ALA A 332 9.95 -15.15 10.54
C ALA A 332 10.57 -14.98 9.14
N THR A 333 11.56 -14.11 8.99
CA THR A 333 12.19 -13.77 7.71
C THR A 333 12.62 -15.00 6.93
N ASP A 334 13.29 -15.97 7.58
CA ASP A 334 13.74 -17.19 6.91
C ASP A 334 12.57 -17.99 6.33
N GLN A 335 11.45 -18.12 7.06
CA GLN A 335 10.25 -18.82 6.58
C GLN A 335 9.60 -18.10 5.40
N VAL A 336 9.60 -16.76 5.40
CA VAL A 336 9.07 -15.98 4.27
C VAL A 336 9.96 -16.15 3.04
N VAL A 337 11.27 -16.07 3.22
CA VAL A 337 12.26 -16.25 2.13
C VAL A 337 12.17 -17.66 1.54
N ASP A 338 12.10 -18.68 2.39
CA ASP A 338 11.89 -20.07 1.94
C ASP A 338 10.54 -20.23 1.20
N GLY A 339 9.52 -19.49 1.62
CA GLY A 339 8.18 -19.45 0.98
C GLY A 339 8.16 -18.82 -0.41
N PHE A 340 9.14 -18.00 -0.76
CA PHE A 340 9.18 -17.31 -2.05
C PHE A 340 9.17 -18.26 -3.26
N GLN A 341 9.76 -19.46 -3.14
CA GLN A 341 9.67 -20.47 -4.20
C GLN A 341 8.22 -20.88 -4.52
N HIS A 342 7.34 -20.95 -3.51
CA HIS A 342 5.93 -21.28 -3.69
C HIS A 342 5.17 -20.11 -4.28
N LEU A 343 5.52 -18.89 -3.90
CA LEU A 343 4.96 -17.66 -4.47
C LEU A 343 5.38 -17.50 -5.96
N ALA A 344 6.63 -17.83 -6.32
CA ALA A 344 7.07 -17.86 -7.71
C ALA A 344 6.28 -18.90 -8.51
N ARG A 345 6.10 -20.11 -7.95
CA ARG A 345 5.29 -21.15 -8.59
C ARG A 345 3.84 -20.73 -8.80
N LEU A 346 3.24 -20.02 -7.82
CA LEU A 346 1.89 -19.47 -7.98
C LEU A 346 1.84 -18.46 -9.13
N HIS A 347 2.81 -17.54 -9.20
CA HIS A 347 2.94 -16.55 -10.26
C HIS A 347 3.05 -17.21 -11.65
N ASP A 348 3.94 -18.19 -11.79
CA ASP A 348 4.13 -18.92 -13.04
C ASP A 348 2.86 -19.68 -13.46
N THR A 349 2.18 -20.33 -12.50
CA THR A 349 0.91 -21.03 -12.73
C THR A 349 -0.16 -20.06 -13.20
N TRP A 350 -0.25 -18.88 -12.60
CA TRP A 350 -1.18 -17.83 -13.02
C TRP A 350 -0.88 -17.32 -14.44
N ARG A 351 0.38 -17.06 -14.76
CA ARG A 351 0.80 -16.64 -16.11
C ARG A 351 0.45 -17.69 -17.16
N ALA A 352 0.75 -18.95 -16.89
CA ALA A 352 0.39 -20.06 -17.78
C ALA A 352 -1.15 -20.16 -17.97
N HIS A 353 -1.93 -19.97 -16.91
CA HIS A 353 -3.40 -19.98 -16.96
C HIS A 353 -3.98 -18.85 -17.82
N THR A 354 -3.36 -17.66 -17.80
CA THR A 354 -3.84 -16.48 -18.51
C THR A 354 -3.20 -16.27 -19.90
N GLY A 355 -2.26 -17.13 -20.31
CA GLY A 355 -1.57 -17.03 -21.59
C GLY A 355 -0.60 -15.85 -21.69
N ARG A 356 -0.07 -15.38 -20.58
CA ARG A 356 0.86 -14.23 -20.48
C ARG A 356 2.28 -14.67 -20.16
#